data_8498d00b92de6a7ced718b56339da30d
#
_entry.id   8498d00b92de6a7ced718b56339da30d
#
_cell.length_a   1.000
_cell.length_b   1.000
_cell.length_c   1.000
_cell.angle_alpha   90.00
_cell.angle_beta   90.00
_cell.angle_gamma   90.00
#
_symmetry.space_group_name_H-M   'P 1'
#
loop_
_entity.id
_entity.type
_entity.pdbx_description
1 polymer ?
#
loop_
_entity_poly.entity_id
_entity_poly.type
_entity_poly.pdbx_seq_one_letter_code
_entity_poly.pdbx_strand_id
1 'polypeptide(L)' 'MCLAIPGKITKKINSEQAEVLLGGIKKIIRLDLLPDVSKGDYILIHAGYAISKINAKEADEVNRAWEEIGL' A
#
# COMPACT_ATOMS: atom_id res chain seq x y z
N MET A 1 5.45 -5.31 -16.71
CA MET A 1 4.72 -6.17 -15.79
C MET A 1 4.23 -5.38 -14.59
N CYS A 2 2.97 -5.51 -14.26
CA CYS A 2 2.38 -4.77 -13.16
C CYS A 2 2.68 -5.46 -11.84
N LEU A 3 3.39 -4.78 -10.98
CA LEU A 3 3.75 -5.31 -9.67
C LEU A 3 3.10 -4.43 -8.59
N ALA A 4 2.17 -5.00 -7.85
CA ALA A 4 1.55 -4.32 -6.72
C ALA A 4 2.40 -4.53 -5.48
N ILE A 5 2.63 -3.46 -4.75
CA ILE A 5 3.45 -3.47 -3.54
C ILE A 5 2.56 -3.17 -2.34
N PRO A 6 2.63 -3.95 -1.26
CA PRO A 6 1.82 -3.66 -0.07
C PRO A 6 2.40 -2.48 0.71
N GLY A 7 1.52 -1.63 1.20
CA GLY A 7 1.89 -0.51 2.06
C GLY A 7 0.88 -0.35 3.18
N LYS A 8 1.30 0.27 4.26
CA LYS A 8 0.42 0.56 5.39
C LYS A 8 0.12 2.05 5.41
N ILE A 9 -1.16 2.41 5.48
CA ILE A 9 -1.56 3.81 5.56
C ILE A 9 -1.20 4.36 6.94
N THR A 10 -0.34 5.37 6.95
CA THR A 10 0.08 6.04 8.19
C THR A 10 -0.73 7.30 8.46
N LYS A 11 -1.28 7.91 7.40
CA LYS A 11 -2.05 9.13 7.53
C LYS A 11 -2.90 9.35 6.28
N LYS A 12 -4.18 9.63 6.46
CA LYS A 12 -5.05 10.01 5.36
C LYS A 12 -5.01 11.54 5.25
N ILE A 13 -4.44 12.04 4.15
CA ILE A 13 -4.24 13.49 3.96
C ILE A 13 -5.55 14.18 3.60
N ASN A 14 -6.27 13.60 2.63
CA ASN A 14 -7.58 14.08 2.22
C ASN A 14 -8.34 12.91 1.58
N SER A 15 -9.48 13.18 0.94
CA SER A 15 -10.29 12.11 0.33
C SER A 15 -9.59 11.41 -0.85
N GLU A 16 -8.55 12.02 -1.40
CA GLU A 16 -7.90 11.54 -2.61
C GLU A 16 -6.45 11.09 -2.41
N GLN A 17 -5.84 11.40 -1.26
CA GLN A 17 -4.43 11.12 -1.02
C GLN A 17 -4.19 10.59 0.38
N ALA A 18 -3.19 9.72 0.51
CA ALA A 18 -2.76 9.21 1.81
C ALA A 18 -1.25 9.04 1.83
N GLU A 19 -0.69 9.15 3.03
CA GLU A 19 0.71 8.81 3.27
C GLU A 19 0.77 7.34 3.63
N VAL A 20 1.68 6.62 3.00
CA VAL A 20 1.87 5.18 3.24
C VAL A 20 3.31 4.88 3.55
N LEU A 21 3.51 3.83 4.33
CA LEU A 21 4.83 3.31 4.64
C LEU A 21 5.11 2.12 3.74
N LEU A 22 6.16 2.22 2.94
CA LEU A 22 6.62 1.21 2.01
C LEU A 22 8.07 0.85 2.35
N GLY A 23 8.26 -0.28 3.03
CA GLY A 23 9.61 -0.75 3.35
C GLY A 23 10.47 0.28 4.06
N GLY A 24 9.92 1.01 5.03
CA GLY A 24 10.63 2.02 5.78
C GLY A 24 10.63 3.42 5.15
N ILE A 25 10.07 3.56 3.96
CA ILE A 25 9.99 4.85 3.26
C ILE A 25 8.54 5.32 3.22
N LYS A 26 8.31 6.59 3.55
CA LYS A 26 6.98 7.18 3.48
C LYS A 26 6.76 7.81 2.12
N LYS A 27 5.62 7.53 1.50
CA LYS A 27 5.24 8.10 0.21
C LYS A 27 3.78 8.52 0.21
N ILE A 28 3.45 9.46 -0.66
CA ILE A 28 2.07 9.90 -0.88
C ILE A 28 1.52 9.12 -2.07
N ILE A 29 0.36 8.51 -1.90
CA ILE A 29 -0.31 7.77 -2.96
C ILE A 29 -1.73 8.29 -3.16
N ARG A 30 -2.33 7.95 -4.30
CA ARG A 30 -3.68 8.35 -4.66
C ARG A 30 -4.69 7.31 -4.21
N LEU A 31 -5.84 7.78 -3.78
CA LEU A 31 -6.95 6.96 -3.31
C LEU A 31 -8.17 6.99 -4.25
N ASP A 32 -7.99 7.48 -5.47
CA ASP A 32 -9.10 7.64 -6.42
C ASP A 32 -9.87 6.34 -6.67
N LEU A 33 -9.15 5.21 -6.67
CA LEU A 33 -9.72 3.89 -6.92
C LEU A 33 -10.17 3.18 -5.64
N LEU A 34 -9.81 3.70 -4.48
CA LEU A 34 -10.06 3.04 -3.20
C LEU A 34 -10.24 4.07 -2.09
N PRO A 35 -11.35 4.85 -2.13
CA PRO A 35 -11.51 5.97 -1.20
C PRO A 35 -11.85 5.56 0.24
N ASP A 36 -12.27 4.32 0.48
CA ASP A 36 -12.76 3.87 1.79
C ASP A 36 -11.68 3.36 2.75
N VAL A 37 -10.45 3.78 2.56
CA VAL A 37 -9.35 3.37 3.43
C VAL A 37 -9.20 4.31 4.61
N SER A 38 -8.59 3.81 5.68
CA SER A 38 -8.33 4.55 6.90
C SER A 38 -6.91 4.32 7.38
N LYS A 39 -6.44 5.18 8.28
CA LYS A 39 -5.15 5.01 8.92
C LYS A 39 -5.05 3.60 9.53
N GLY A 40 -3.94 2.95 9.27
CA GLY A 40 -3.69 1.59 9.76
C GLY A 40 -4.06 0.49 8.79
N ASP A 41 -4.79 0.82 7.72
CA ASP A 41 -5.15 -0.18 6.71
C ASP A 41 -3.94 -0.58 5.88
N TYR A 42 -3.91 -1.84 5.47
CA TYR A 42 -2.94 -2.34 4.51
C TYR A 42 -3.57 -2.33 3.13
N ILE A 43 -2.82 -1.87 2.16
CA ILE A 43 -3.30 -1.75 0.78
C ILE A 43 -2.25 -2.23 -0.20
N LEU A 44 -2.70 -2.62 -1.39
CA LEU A 44 -1.81 -2.87 -2.52
C LEU A 44 -1.72 -1.60 -3.35
N ILE A 45 -0.50 -1.25 -3.73
CA ILE A 45 -0.19 -0.02 -4.46
C ILE A 45 0.41 -0.38 -5.80
N HIS A 46 -0.12 0.24 -6.86
CA HIS A 46 0.40 0.08 -8.22
C HIS A 46 0.43 1.44 -8.90
N ALA A 47 1.58 1.82 -9.42
CA ALA A 47 1.77 3.08 -10.14
C ALA A 47 1.31 4.31 -9.33
N GLY A 48 1.47 4.26 -8.01
CA GLY A 48 1.09 5.38 -7.13
C GLY A 48 -0.38 5.40 -6.72
N TYR A 49 -1.16 4.39 -7.11
CA TYR A 49 -2.57 4.27 -6.75
C TYR A 49 -2.80 3.09 -5.81
N ALA A 50 -3.64 3.30 -4.80
CA ALA A 50 -4.14 2.20 -3.98
C ALA A 50 -5.19 1.46 -4.80
N ILE A 51 -5.01 0.15 -4.98
CA ILE A 51 -5.91 -0.64 -5.83
C ILE A 51 -6.79 -1.62 -5.07
N SER A 52 -6.37 -2.07 -3.90
CA SER A 52 -7.21 -2.94 -3.07
C SER A 52 -6.76 -2.91 -1.63
N LYS A 53 -7.69 -3.21 -0.73
CA LYS A 53 -7.36 -3.45 0.67
C LYS A 53 -6.93 -4.89 0.84
N ILE A 54 -5.95 -5.10 1.72
CA ILE A 54 -5.53 -6.44 2.11
C ILE A 54 -5.42 -6.48 3.63
N ASN A 55 -5.39 -7.68 4.20
CA ASN A 55 -5.17 -7.80 5.64
C ASN A 55 -3.66 -7.89 5.93
N ALA A 56 -3.29 -7.78 7.21
CA ALA A 56 -1.89 -7.79 7.62
C ALA A 56 -1.17 -9.07 7.21
N LYS A 57 -1.86 -10.19 7.23
CA LYS A 57 -1.29 -11.48 6.83
C LYS A 57 -0.96 -11.51 5.35
N GLU A 58 -1.87 -11.00 4.51
CA GLU A 58 -1.64 -10.92 3.07
C GLU A 58 -0.47 -9.99 2.75
N ALA A 59 -0.38 -8.85 3.45
CA ALA A 59 0.73 -7.92 3.26
C ALA A 59 2.06 -8.58 3.59
N ASP A 60 2.11 -9.35 4.68
CA ASP A 60 3.32 -10.07 5.09
C ASP A 60 3.72 -11.13 4.07
N GLU A 61 2.76 -11.87 3.54
CA GLU A 61 3.02 -12.88 2.51
C GLU A 61 3.59 -12.27 1.23
N VAL A 62 3.05 -11.16 0.78
CA VAL A 62 3.55 -10.48 -0.41
C VAL A 62 4.95 -9.93 -0.17
N ASN A 63 5.20 -9.34 1.00
CA ASN A 63 6.53 -8.85 1.35
C ASN A 63 7.57 -9.96 1.39
N ARG A 64 7.20 -11.13 1.92
CA ARG A 64 8.10 -12.29 1.92
C ARG A 64 8.44 -12.74 0.51
N ALA A 65 7.47 -12.75 -0.39
CA ALA A 65 7.69 -13.11 -1.78
C ALA A 65 8.72 -12.19 -2.42
N TRP A 66 8.63 -10.87 -2.15
CA TRP A 66 9.61 -9.91 -2.63
C TRP A 66 11.00 -10.16 -2.08
N GLU A 67 11.10 -10.49 -0.80
CA GLU A 67 12.38 -10.81 -0.17
C GLU A 67 13.01 -12.05 -0.78
N GLU A 68 12.23 -13.08 -1.06
CA GLU A 68 12.72 -14.31 -1.68
C GLU A 68 13.23 -14.09 -3.10
N ILE A 69 12.66 -13.15 -3.81
CA ILE A 69 13.11 -12.80 -5.16
C ILE A 69 14.37 -11.92 -5.11
N GLY A 70 14.68 -11.33 -3.97
CA GLY A 70 15.86 -10.48 -3.80
C GLY A 70 15.64 -9.05 -4.25
N LEU A 71 14.43 -8.59 -4.26
CA LEU A 71 14.11 -7.22 -4.66
C LEU A 71 13.91 -6.30 -3.46
#